data_e1d75f88eab21b080fb5a366d4de97d1
#
_entry.id   e1d75f88eab21b080fb5a366d4de97d1
#
_cell.length_a   1.000
_cell.length_b   1.000
_cell.length_c   1.000
_cell.angle_alpha   90.00
_cell.angle_beta   90.00
_cell.angle_gamma   90.00
#
_symmetry.space_group_name_H-M   'P 1'
#
loop_
_entity.id
_entity.type
_entity.pdbx_description
1 polymer ?
#
loop_
_entity_poly.entity_id
_entity_poly.type
_entity_poly.pdbx_seq_one_letter_code
_entity_poly.pdbx_strand_id
1 'polypeptide(L)'
;MNDKTREQIEAMKKQTIGVEIEMNNITREKAARKVAEYFGTRAWNAAGEYGYYSWACKDQQGRVWKFQRDVSIYGPDAEKCELVTPILTYDDIETLQEIIRLLRKAGAKSGPSRGCGVHIHIGKGDHTAKTIRNLVNIMAAHEQQIGRAIRIDAGRTGQYCRVVDHRFLDRLNREKPTTMRKLEDIWYEGNGSSWENRNAHYNSSRYHMLNLHATFTKGTIEFRLFQFADPADGKRNGLHAGEMKAYIQLCLAMSQLAKMVRTASPKPQQTDNDKYAMRCWMLRLGFIGDEFATVREILLRNMEGNAAWRNK
;
A
#
# COMPACT_ATOMS: atom_id res chain seq x y z
N MET A 1 -6.35 -20.95 17.20
CA MET A 1 -5.88 -20.79 15.80
C MET A 1 -5.46 -22.16 15.29
N ASN A 2 -5.92 -22.57 14.11
CA ASN A 2 -5.54 -23.87 13.51
C ASN A 2 -4.18 -23.76 12.79
N ASP A 3 -3.53 -24.92 12.49
CA ASP A 3 -2.19 -24.96 11.89
C ASP A 3 -2.12 -24.26 10.53
N LYS A 4 -3.13 -24.42 9.68
CA LYS A 4 -3.20 -23.77 8.38
C LYS A 4 -3.16 -22.24 8.48
N THR A 5 -3.86 -21.67 9.47
CA THR A 5 -3.84 -20.22 9.70
C THR A 5 -2.48 -19.77 10.23
N ARG A 6 -1.83 -20.58 11.07
CA ARG A 6 -0.47 -20.29 11.55
C ARG A 6 0.52 -20.27 10.41
N GLU A 7 0.50 -21.29 9.55
CA GLU A 7 1.34 -21.36 8.34
C GLU A 7 1.09 -20.16 7.39
N GLN A 8 -0.17 -19.75 7.22
CA GLN A 8 -0.53 -18.57 6.43
C GLN A 8 0.13 -17.30 6.98
N ILE A 9 0.07 -17.08 8.28
CA ILE A 9 0.66 -15.92 8.95
C ILE A 9 2.18 -15.94 8.83
N GLU A 10 2.82 -17.07 9.09
CA GLU A 10 4.27 -17.19 8.99
C GLU A 10 4.76 -17.00 7.54
N ALA A 11 4.04 -17.52 6.56
CA ALA A 11 4.36 -17.28 5.15
C ALA A 11 4.13 -15.81 4.74
N MET A 12 3.08 -15.16 5.27
CA MET A 12 2.82 -13.74 5.08
C MET A 12 4.00 -12.87 5.57
N LYS A 13 4.55 -13.16 6.76
CA LYS A 13 5.64 -12.42 7.37
C LYS A 13 6.98 -12.52 6.63
N LYS A 14 7.16 -13.55 5.80
CA LYS A 14 8.40 -13.74 5.01
C LYS A 14 8.48 -12.86 3.76
N GLN A 15 7.41 -12.16 3.40
CA GLN A 15 7.39 -11.30 2.23
C GLN A 15 8.14 -9.98 2.51
N THR A 16 8.74 -9.42 1.47
CA THR A 16 9.43 -8.13 1.55
C THR A 16 8.48 -6.96 1.30
N ILE A 17 8.81 -5.82 1.89
CA ILE A 17 7.97 -4.62 1.93
C ILE A 17 8.78 -3.42 1.44
N GLY A 18 8.16 -2.55 0.64
CA GLY A 18 8.62 -1.20 0.37
C GLY A 18 7.48 -0.23 0.66
N VAL A 19 7.78 0.96 1.16
CA VAL A 19 6.76 1.98 1.47
C VAL A 19 7.21 3.34 0.95
N GLU A 20 6.28 4.03 0.30
CA GLU A 20 6.39 5.44 -0.08
C GLU A 20 5.35 6.22 0.74
N ILE A 21 5.79 7.25 1.47
CA ILE A 21 4.94 8.10 2.32
C ILE A 21 5.08 9.54 1.89
N GLU A 22 4.03 10.09 1.30
CA GLU A 22 3.99 11.49 0.91
C GLU A 22 3.60 12.37 2.10
N MET A 23 4.32 13.49 2.26
CA MET A 23 4.11 14.45 3.34
C MET A 23 4.56 15.86 2.93
N ASN A 24 4.06 16.87 3.63
CA ASN A 24 4.52 18.25 3.49
C ASN A 24 4.82 18.88 4.86
N ASN A 25 5.07 20.20 4.88
CA ASN A 25 5.37 20.96 6.09
C ASN A 25 6.68 20.52 6.79
N ILE A 26 7.54 19.82 6.06
CA ILE A 26 8.88 19.42 6.48
C ILE A 26 9.80 19.38 5.24
N THR A 27 11.01 19.90 5.37
CA THR A 27 12.00 19.80 4.28
C THR A 27 12.59 18.40 4.23
N ARG A 28 12.99 17.96 3.04
CA ARG A 28 13.67 16.67 2.82
C ARG A 28 14.91 16.52 3.69
N GLU A 29 15.70 17.60 3.81
CA GLU A 29 16.86 17.66 4.68
C GLU A 29 16.50 17.42 6.15
N LYS A 30 15.51 18.18 6.67
CA LYS A 30 15.08 18.06 8.06
C LYS A 30 14.55 16.66 8.36
N ALA A 31 13.77 16.08 7.45
CA ALA A 31 13.26 14.72 7.57
C ALA A 31 14.40 13.69 7.61
N ALA A 32 15.35 13.77 6.66
CA ALA A 32 16.51 12.88 6.61
C ALA A 32 17.39 12.99 7.86
N ARG A 33 17.66 14.21 8.35
CA ARG A 33 18.45 14.44 9.56
C ARG A 33 17.76 13.85 10.80
N LYS A 34 16.44 13.99 10.94
CA LYS A 34 15.69 13.41 12.05
C LYS A 34 15.71 11.90 12.05
N VAL A 35 15.63 11.27 10.89
CA VAL A 35 15.70 9.81 10.78
C VAL A 35 17.14 9.30 10.97
N ALA A 36 18.14 10.04 10.46
CA ALA A 36 19.55 9.76 10.72
C ALA A 36 19.88 9.80 12.23
N GLU A 37 19.36 10.82 12.93
CA GLU A 37 19.50 10.97 14.39
C GLU A 37 18.92 9.74 15.14
N TYR A 38 17.74 9.26 14.73
CA TYR A 38 17.11 8.06 15.28
C TYR A 38 17.99 6.80 15.09
N PHE A 39 18.63 6.67 13.92
CA PHE A 39 19.51 5.53 13.64
C PHE A 39 20.96 5.71 14.17
N GLY A 40 21.30 6.87 14.72
CA GLY A 40 22.68 7.16 15.12
C GLY A 40 23.65 7.30 13.94
N THR A 41 23.16 7.74 12.77
CA THR A 41 23.89 7.87 11.52
C THR A 41 23.94 9.33 11.02
N ARG A 42 24.38 9.54 9.77
CA ARG A 42 24.40 10.87 9.16
C ARG A 42 23.48 10.93 7.94
N ALA A 43 22.82 12.06 7.77
CA ALA A 43 22.12 12.38 6.54
C ALA A 43 23.03 13.09 5.56
N TRP A 44 22.79 12.89 4.25
CA TRP A 44 23.53 13.57 3.18
C TRP A 44 22.60 14.04 2.07
N ASN A 45 23.03 15.05 1.33
CA ASN A 45 22.38 15.46 0.10
C ASN A 45 22.65 14.39 -0.98
N ALA A 46 21.61 13.71 -1.41
CA ALA A 46 21.67 12.57 -2.32
C ALA A 46 21.13 12.91 -3.73
N ALA A 47 20.92 14.19 -4.05
CA ALA A 47 20.33 14.61 -5.32
C ALA A 47 21.15 14.18 -6.54
N GLY A 48 22.48 14.16 -6.44
CA GLY A 48 23.37 13.68 -7.50
C GLY A 48 23.33 12.17 -7.70
N GLU A 49 22.94 11.41 -6.67
CA GLU A 49 22.90 9.95 -6.68
C GLU A 49 21.51 9.40 -7.08
N TYR A 50 20.44 9.99 -6.53
CA TYR A 50 19.06 9.49 -6.71
C TYR A 50 18.13 10.45 -7.46
N GLY A 51 18.60 11.64 -7.84
CA GLY A 51 17.74 12.66 -8.45
C GLY A 51 16.70 13.24 -7.49
N TYR A 52 15.65 13.86 -8.04
CA TYR A 52 14.47 14.36 -7.30
C TYR A 52 14.78 15.27 -6.10
N TYR A 53 15.90 15.98 -6.12
CA TYR A 53 16.38 16.81 -5.00
C TYR A 53 16.43 16.04 -3.67
N SER A 54 16.86 14.79 -3.72
CA SER A 54 16.81 13.85 -2.61
C SER A 54 17.80 14.16 -1.50
N TRP A 55 17.40 13.87 -0.29
CA TRP A 55 18.24 13.65 0.89
C TRP A 55 18.13 12.20 1.31
N ALA A 56 19.17 11.65 1.95
CA ALA A 56 19.17 10.27 2.39
C ALA A 56 19.87 10.09 3.74
N CYS A 57 19.59 8.98 4.39
CA CYS A 57 20.36 8.47 5.52
C CYS A 57 20.42 6.94 5.45
N LYS A 58 21.31 6.34 6.22
CA LYS A 58 21.40 4.89 6.39
C LYS A 58 20.85 4.48 7.74
N ASP A 59 20.23 3.30 7.79
CA ASP A 59 19.98 2.63 9.07
C ASP A 59 21.24 1.89 9.56
N GLN A 60 21.14 1.23 10.70
CA GLN A 60 22.25 0.49 11.29
C GLN A 60 22.70 -0.75 10.48
N GLN A 61 21.85 -1.22 9.55
CA GLN A 61 22.17 -2.30 8.60
C GLN A 61 22.77 -1.77 7.29
N GLY A 62 22.95 -0.44 7.16
CA GLY A 62 23.47 0.20 5.96
C GLY A 62 22.45 0.39 4.84
N ARG A 63 21.17 0.07 5.06
CA ARG A 63 20.11 0.26 4.08
C ARG A 63 19.76 1.74 3.97
N VAL A 64 19.49 2.22 2.73
CA VAL A 64 19.29 3.63 2.44
C VAL A 64 17.81 4.02 2.53
N TRP A 65 17.50 4.99 3.38
CA TRP A 65 16.22 5.67 3.50
C TRP A 65 16.31 6.99 2.73
N LYS A 66 15.40 7.21 1.76
CA LYS A 66 15.42 8.39 0.89
C LYS A 66 14.25 9.32 1.21
N PHE A 67 14.52 10.61 1.07
CA PHE A 67 13.54 11.69 1.20
C PHE A 67 13.62 12.51 -0.08
N GLN A 68 12.64 12.34 -0.96
CA GLN A 68 12.67 12.89 -2.30
C GLN A 68 11.52 13.86 -2.54
N ARG A 69 11.65 14.66 -3.59
CA ARG A 69 10.58 15.56 -4.03
C ARG A 69 9.54 14.78 -4.83
N ASP A 70 8.27 14.90 -4.47
CA ASP A 70 7.16 14.55 -5.34
C ASP A 70 6.36 15.80 -5.71
N VAL A 71 6.11 15.99 -7.01
CA VAL A 71 5.45 17.18 -7.55
C VAL A 71 3.96 17.23 -7.22
N SER A 72 3.33 16.08 -6.98
CA SER A 72 1.89 15.95 -6.68
C SER A 72 1.54 16.51 -5.30
N ILE A 73 2.49 16.55 -4.38
CA ILE A 73 2.31 17.08 -3.02
C ILE A 73 2.04 18.59 -3.07
N TYR A 74 1.04 19.06 -2.32
CA TYR A 74 0.71 20.49 -2.26
C TYR A 74 1.61 21.25 -1.29
N GLY A 75 1.84 22.53 -1.58
CA GLY A 75 2.60 23.44 -0.74
C GLY A 75 3.93 23.91 -1.36
N PRO A 76 4.78 24.59 -0.59
CA PRO A 76 6.08 25.07 -1.05
C PRO A 76 6.99 23.93 -1.49
N ASP A 77 7.71 24.11 -2.59
CA ASP A 77 8.54 23.06 -3.21
C ASP A 77 9.60 22.49 -2.26
N ALA A 78 10.17 23.34 -1.42
CA ALA A 78 11.15 22.93 -0.41
C ALA A 78 10.56 21.96 0.66
N GLU A 79 9.25 22.02 0.89
CA GLU A 79 8.54 21.25 1.91
C GLU A 79 7.78 20.05 1.33
N LYS A 80 7.84 19.81 0.03
CA LYS A 80 7.36 18.57 -0.60
C LYS A 80 8.33 17.44 -0.29
N CYS A 81 7.88 16.44 0.42
CA CYS A 81 8.74 15.36 0.90
C CYS A 81 8.04 14.01 0.79
N GLU A 82 8.61 13.09 0.06
CA GLU A 82 8.23 11.69 0.02
C GLU A 82 9.33 10.86 0.70
N LEU A 83 8.98 10.14 1.75
CA LEU A 83 9.84 9.12 2.33
C LEU A 83 9.73 7.85 1.51
N VAL A 84 10.85 7.36 0.98
CA VAL A 84 10.97 6.05 0.31
C VAL A 84 11.85 5.15 1.16
N THR A 85 11.29 4.07 1.65
CA THR A 85 12.01 3.11 2.50
C THR A 85 12.95 2.22 1.67
N PRO A 86 13.99 1.64 2.28
CA PRO A 86 14.64 0.46 1.70
C PRO A 86 13.69 -0.73 1.65
N ILE A 87 14.17 -1.87 1.16
CA ILE A 87 13.45 -3.13 1.31
C ILE A 87 13.40 -3.49 2.78
N LEU A 88 12.19 -3.61 3.31
CA LEU A 88 11.88 -3.95 4.70
C LEU A 88 11.38 -5.38 4.82
N THR A 89 11.48 -5.91 6.02
CA THR A 89 10.84 -7.16 6.48
C THR A 89 9.68 -6.86 7.41
N TYR A 90 8.97 -7.88 7.83
CA TYR A 90 7.86 -7.74 8.78
C TYR A 90 8.34 -7.17 10.14
N ASP A 91 9.54 -7.53 10.57
CA ASP A 91 10.13 -7.07 11.85
C ASP A 91 10.51 -5.59 11.82
N ASP A 92 10.70 -4.99 10.64
CA ASP A 92 10.97 -3.56 10.48
C ASP A 92 9.73 -2.67 10.65
N ILE A 93 8.51 -3.25 10.76
CA ILE A 93 7.27 -2.47 10.86
C ILE A 93 7.28 -1.57 12.11
N GLU A 94 7.79 -2.02 13.23
CA GLU A 94 7.88 -1.22 14.45
C GLU A 94 8.84 -0.04 14.28
N THR A 95 9.99 -0.26 13.64
CA THR A 95 10.93 0.81 13.27
C THR A 95 10.27 1.85 12.39
N LEU A 96 9.53 1.44 11.37
CA LEU A 96 8.79 2.35 10.50
C LEU A 96 7.72 3.15 11.27
N GLN A 97 7.04 2.52 12.23
CA GLN A 97 6.08 3.20 13.09
C GLN A 97 6.73 4.29 13.96
N GLU A 98 7.93 4.04 14.49
CA GLU A 98 8.69 5.05 15.26
C GLU A 98 9.14 6.20 14.36
N ILE A 99 9.61 5.92 13.15
CA ILE A 99 9.96 6.95 12.17
C ILE A 99 8.75 7.84 11.83
N ILE A 100 7.57 7.26 11.64
CA ILE A 100 6.34 8.01 11.39
C ILE A 100 6.01 8.92 12.58
N ARG A 101 6.13 8.44 13.81
CA ARG A 101 5.92 9.23 15.03
C ARG A 101 6.93 10.39 15.13
N LEU A 102 8.18 10.10 14.80
CA LEU A 102 9.28 11.08 14.80
C LEU A 102 9.02 12.19 13.78
N LEU A 103 8.71 11.84 12.52
CA LEU A 103 8.42 12.81 11.47
C LEU A 103 7.21 13.67 11.80
N ARG A 104 6.16 13.06 12.36
CA ARG A 104 4.98 13.80 12.86
C ARG A 104 5.36 14.80 13.96
N LYS A 105 6.19 14.40 14.94
CA LYS A 105 6.69 15.31 15.99
C LYS A 105 7.58 16.42 15.41
N ALA A 106 8.29 16.16 14.31
CA ALA A 106 9.10 17.14 13.62
C ALA A 106 8.29 18.16 12.79
N GLY A 107 6.95 17.97 12.70
CA GLY A 107 6.02 18.88 12.04
C GLY A 107 5.51 18.39 10.69
N ALA A 108 5.93 17.23 10.20
CA ALA A 108 5.42 16.66 8.96
C ALA A 108 3.91 16.44 9.02
N LYS A 109 3.23 16.72 7.90
CA LYS A 109 1.79 16.57 7.71
C LYS A 109 1.53 15.76 6.44
N SER A 110 0.47 14.96 6.46
CA SER A 110 0.04 14.15 5.32
C SER A 110 -1.49 14.05 5.30
N GLY A 111 -2.06 13.70 4.18
CA GLY A 111 -3.49 13.53 3.98
C GLY A 111 -3.94 14.01 2.60
N PRO A 112 -5.17 13.67 2.17
CA PRO A 112 -5.69 14.03 0.85
C PRO A 112 -5.73 15.53 0.59
N SER A 113 -6.10 16.35 1.58
CA SER A 113 -6.13 17.81 1.46
C SER A 113 -4.75 18.42 1.16
N ARG A 114 -3.69 17.62 1.26
CA ARG A 114 -2.31 18.00 0.98
C ARG A 114 -1.75 17.36 -0.30
N GLY A 115 -2.60 16.68 -1.07
CA GLY A 115 -2.17 15.89 -2.23
C GLY A 115 -1.32 14.69 -1.85
N CYS A 116 -1.41 14.19 -0.61
CA CYS A 116 -0.55 13.14 -0.09
C CYS A 116 -1.24 11.78 -0.03
N GLY A 117 -0.53 10.75 -0.45
CA GLY A 117 -0.91 9.35 -0.37
C GLY A 117 0.15 8.49 0.32
N VAL A 118 -0.13 7.21 0.34
CA VAL A 118 0.77 6.16 0.81
C VAL A 118 0.73 5.01 -0.19
N HIS A 119 1.91 4.58 -0.66
CA HIS A 119 2.05 3.45 -1.55
C HIS A 119 2.79 2.34 -0.82
N ILE A 120 2.27 1.11 -0.94
CA ILE A 120 2.87 -0.07 -0.32
C ILE A 120 3.22 -1.06 -1.42
N HIS A 121 4.47 -1.46 -1.46
CA HIS A 121 5.02 -2.44 -2.36
C HIS A 121 5.25 -3.75 -1.62
N ILE A 122 4.74 -4.85 -2.16
CA ILE A 122 5.08 -6.19 -1.72
C ILE A 122 5.95 -6.83 -2.78
N GLY A 123 7.08 -7.39 -2.40
CA GLY A 123 7.94 -8.10 -3.35
C GLY A 123 7.16 -9.16 -4.11
N LYS A 124 7.31 -9.20 -5.44
CA LYS A 124 6.63 -10.20 -6.27
C LYS A 124 6.97 -11.63 -5.83
N GLY A 125 8.21 -11.86 -5.40
CA GLY A 125 8.66 -13.17 -4.92
C GLY A 125 8.26 -14.31 -5.85
N ASP A 126 7.65 -15.34 -5.27
CA ASP A 126 7.18 -16.56 -5.92
C ASP A 126 5.79 -16.45 -6.59
N HIS A 127 5.23 -15.24 -6.70
CA HIS A 127 3.98 -15.05 -7.43
C HIS A 127 4.10 -15.48 -8.90
N THR A 128 3.15 -16.29 -9.34
CA THR A 128 2.93 -16.70 -10.73
C THR A 128 1.80 -15.88 -11.37
N ALA A 129 1.63 -15.95 -12.67
CA ALA A 129 0.50 -15.28 -13.35
C ALA A 129 -0.86 -15.71 -12.76
N LYS A 130 -1.00 -16.98 -12.33
CA LYS A 130 -2.21 -17.47 -11.66
C LYS A 130 -2.44 -16.79 -10.31
N THR A 131 -1.40 -16.68 -9.48
CA THR A 131 -1.55 -16.07 -8.14
C THR A 131 -1.72 -14.56 -8.21
N ILE A 132 -1.10 -13.88 -9.19
CA ILE A 132 -1.39 -12.47 -9.47
C ILE A 132 -2.84 -12.29 -9.94
N ARG A 133 -3.35 -13.16 -10.82
CA ARG A 133 -4.78 -13.12 -11.18
C ARG A 133 -5.69 -13.29 -9.96
N ASN A 134 -5.37 -14.21 -9.05
CA ASN A 134 -6.11 -14.35 -7.80
C ASN A 134 -6.08 -13.06 -6.98
N LEU A 135 -4.91 -12.39 -6.89
CA LEU A 135 -4.78 -11.13 -6.16
C LEU A 135 -5.61 -10.00 -6.79
N VAL A 136 -5.59 -9.88 -8.12
CA VAL A 136 -6.45 -8.93 -8.84
C VAL A 136 -7.93 -9.20 -8.56
N ASN A 137 -8.35 -10.46 -8.57
CA ASN A 137 -9.74 -10.83 -8.27
C ASN A 137 -10.10 -10.54 -6.80
N ILE A 138 -9.21 -10.81 -5.85
CA ILE A 138 -9.40 -10.45 -4.43
C ILE A 138 -9.53 -8.93 -4.30
N MET A 139 -8.64 -8.18 -4.97
CA MET A 139 -8.71 -6.71 -4.96
C MET A 139 -10.04 -6.22 -5.53
N ALA A 140 -10.43 -6.64 -6.73
CA ALA A 140 -11.69 -6.25 -7.37
C ALA A 140 -12.93 -6.56 -6.51
N ALA A 141 -12.92 -7.70 -5.81
CA ALA A 141 -14.01 -8.08 -4.91
C ALA A 141 -14.12 -7.21 -3.65
N HIS A 142 -13.03 -6.58 -3.21
CA HIS A 142 -12.95 -5.90 -1.91
C HIS A 142 -12.56 -4.41 -1.99
N GLU A 143 -12.20 -3.87 -3.17
CA GLU A 143 -11.70 -2.50 -3.32
C GLU A 143 -12.67 -1.43 -2.80
N GLN A 144 -13.98 -1.60 -3.04
CA GLN A 144 -14.99 -0.68 -2.50
C GLN A 144 -15.12 -0.81 -0.97
N GLN A 145 -15.07 -2.04 -0.46
CA GLN A 145 -15.14 -2.31 0.97
C GLN A 145 -13.91 -1.74 1.70
N ILE A 146 -12.72 -1.93 1.14
CA ILE A 146 -11.48 -1.32 1.66
C ILE A 146 -11.58 0.20 1.59
N GLY A 147 -12.05 0.75 0.46
CA GLY A 147 -12.24 2.20 0.30
C GLY A 147 -13.12 2.82 1.37
N ARG A 148 -14.25 2.16 1.71
CA ARG A 148 -15.11 2.58 2.84
C ARG A 148 -14.40 2.48 4.18
N ALA A 149 -13.69 1.37 4.43
CA ALA A 149 -12.97 1.13 5.68
C ALA A 149 -11.92 2.21 5.98
N ILE A 150 -11.16 2.64 4.97
CA ILE A 150 -10.13 3.67 5.11
C ILE A 150 -10.63 5.09 4.81
N ARG A 151 -11.90 5.25 4.41
CA ARG A 151 -12.49 6.52 3.93
C ARG A 151 -11.63 7.15 2.84
N ILE A 152 -11.37 6.38 1.80
CA ILE A 152 -10.55 6.86 0.69
C ILE A 152 -11.15 8.13 0.07
N ASP A 153 -10.31 9.12 -0.20
CA ASP A 153 -10.73 10.37 -0.82
C ASP A 153 -11.20 10.16 -2.27
N ALA A 154 -12.35 10.77 -2.62
CA ALA A 154 -12.95 10.62 -3.95
C ALA A 154 -12.07 11.21 -5.06
N GLY A 155 -11.35 12.30 -4.80
CA GLY A 155 -10.41 12.89 -5.75
C GLY A 155 -9.28 11.95 -6.11
N ARG A 156 -8.79 11.19 -5.13
CA ARG A 156 -7.73 10.18 -5.35
C ARG A 156 -8.22 9.02 -6.22
N THR A 157 -9.44 8.53 -5.97
CA THR A 157 -10.00 7.40 -6.76
C THR A 157 -10.26 7.76 -8.22
N GLY A 158 -10.53 9.02 -8.50
CA GLY A 158 -10.71 9.51 -9.88
C GLY A 158 -9.41 9.65 -10.67
N GLN A 159 -8.28 9.91 -10.00
CA GLN A 159 -7.03 10.31 -10.66
C GLN A 159 -5.86 9.36 -10.41
N TYR A 160 -5.53 9.07 -9.15
CA TYR A 160 -4.27 8.41 -8.78
C TYR A 160 -4.40 6.94 -8.41
N CYS A 161 -5.60 6.50 -8.01
CA CYS A 161 -5.83 5.12 -7.60
C CYS A 161 -7.24 4.65 -8.00
N ARG A 162 -7.46 4.53 -9.32
CA ARG A 162 -8.71 4.02 -9.88
C ARG A 162 -8.94 2.56 -9.47
N VAL A 163 -10.18 2.15 -9.41
CA VAL A 163 -10.57 0.74 -9.25
C VAL A 163 -10.03 -0.12 -10.40
N VAL A 164 -10.06 -1.42 -10.25
CA VAL A 164 -9.66 -2.36 -11.32
C VAL A 164 -10.52 -2.13 -12.58
N ASP A 165 -9.89 -1.96 -13.73
CA ASP A 165 -10.60 -1.78 -15.00
C ASP A 165 -11.38 -3.04 -15.37
N HIS A 166 -12.68 -2.90 -15.72
CA HIS A 166 -13.55 -4.03 -16.02
C HIS A 166 -13.11 -4.79 -17.28
N ARG A 167 -12.62 -4.11 -18.32
CA ARG A 167 -12.16 -4.76 -19.56
C ARG A 167 -10.92 -5.59 -19.31
N PHE A 168 -10.01 -5.06 -18.50
CA PHE A 168 -8.84 -5.81 -18.03
C PHE A 168 -9.28 -7.02 -17.21
N LEU A 169 -10.18 -6.84 -16.23
CA LEU A 169 -10.65 -7.90 -15.34
C LEU A 169 -11.36 -9.04 -16.10
N ASP A 170 -12.26 -8.70 -17.03
CA ASP A 170 -12.98 -9.66 -17.85
C ASP A 170 -12.02 -10.46 -18.75
N ARG A 171 -11.07 -9.79 -19.38
CA ARG A 171 -10.07 -10.43 -20.22
C ARG A 171 -9.15 -11.34 -19.41
N LEU A 172 -8.66 -10.86 -18.26
CA LEU A 172 -7.84 -11.63 -17.34
C LEU A 172 -8.50 -12.95 -16.92
N ASN A 173 -9.80 -12.91 -16.61
CA ASN A 173 -10.55 -14.08 -16.16
C ASN A 173 -11.01 -14.98 -17.30
N ARG A 174 -11.20 -14.47 -18.52
CA ARG A 174 -11.47 -15.26 -19.72
C ARG A 174 -10.22 -15.99 -20.19
N GLU A 175 -9.09 -15.29 -20.34
CA GLU A 175 -7.86 -15.84 -20.93
C GLU A 175 -7.01 -16.66 -19.92
N LYS A 176 -7.13 -16.37 -18.62
CA LYS A 176 -6.45 -17.10 -17.54
C LYS A 176 -4.96 -17.33 -17.82
N PRO A 177 -4.15 -16.26 -17.93
CA PRO A 177 -2.76 -16.35 -18.34
C PRO A 177 -1.96 -17.31 -17.43
N THR A 178 -1.11 -18.13 -18.03
CA THR A 178 -0.22 -19.06 -17.34
C THR A 178 1.21 -18.56 -17.24
N THR A 179 1.57 -17.53 -18.03
CA THR A 179 2.90 -16.90 -18.02
C THR A 179 2.81 -15.43 -17.62
N MET A 180 3.88 -14.92 -17.01
CA MET A 180 3.97 -13.51 -16.63
C MET A 180 3.93 -12.59 -17.85
N ARG A 181 4.55 -12.99 -18.98
CA ARG A 181 4.49 -12.22 -20.23
C ARG A 181 3.05 -12.05 -20.75
N LYS A 182 2.29 -13.14 -20.77
CA LYS A 182 0.87 -13.06 -21.19
C LYS A 182 0.04 -12.21 -20.23
N LEU A 183 0.32 -12.26 -18.93
CA LEU A 183 -0.32 -11.39 -17.94
C LEU A 183 0.03 -9.92 -18.21
N GLU A 184 1.28 -9.63 -18.50
CA GLU A 184 1.76 -8.29 -18.85
C GLU A 184 1.05 -7.73 -20.10
N ASP A 185 0.92 -8.54 -21.15
CA ASP A 185 0.19 -8.17 -22.37
C ASP A 185 -1.26 -7.80 -22.05
N ILE A 186 -1.96 -8.64 -21.28
CA ILE A 186 -3.34 -8.41 -20.86
C ILE A 186 -3.45 -7.12 -20.03
N TRP A 187 -2.49 -6.85 -19.13
CA TRP A 187 -2.47 -5.65 -18.31
C TRP A 187 -2.42 -4.38 -19.15
N TYR A 188 -1.42 -4.25 -20.01
CA TYR A 188 -1.22 -3.02 -20.78
C TYR A 188 -2.31 -2.80 -21.83
N GLU A 189 -2.72 -3.83 -22.55
CA GLU A 189 -3.79 -3.73 -23.54
C GLU A 189 -5.15 -3.44 -22.89
N GLY A 190 -5.42 -4.05 -21.71
CA GLY A 190 -6.65 -3.81 -20.95
C GLY A 190 -6.74 -2.40 -20.35
N ASN A 191 -5.60 -1.78 -20.04
CA ASN A 191 -5.52 -0.42 -19.50
C ASN A 191 -5.23 0.66 -20.56
N GLY A 192 -5.29 0.31 -21.84
CA GLY A 192 -5.14 1.26 -22.95
C GLY A 192 -3.71 1.78 -23.17
N SER A 193 -2.70 1.10 -22.66
CA SER A 193 -1.30 1.46 -22.84
C SER A 193 -0.73 0.85 -24.12
N SER A 194 0.04 1.65 -24.88
CA SER A 194 0.78 1.16 -26.04
C SER A 194 2.01 0.34 -25.64
N TRP A 195 2.50 -0.50 -26.56
CA TRP A 195 3.74 -1.27 -26.37
C TRP A 195 4.95 -0.37 -26.09
N GLU A 196 5.02 0.78 -26.74
CA GLU A 196 6.12 1.74 -26.67
C GLU A 196 6.31 2.34 -25.27
N ASN A 197 5.22 2.37 -24.47
CA ASN A 197 5.22 2.99 -23.13
C ASN A 197 5.31 1.99 -21.96
N ARG A 198 5.44 0.68 -22.23
CA ARG A 198 5.43 -0.35 -21.18
C ARG A 198 6.54 -0.18 -20.15
N ASN A 199 7.71 0.33 -20.57
CA ASN A 199 8.84 0.56 -19.67
C ASN A 199 8.91 2.01 -19.14
N ALA A 200 7.97 2.86 -19.54
CA ALA A 200 7.98 4.26 -19.10
C ALA A 200 7.63 4.36 -17.61
N HIS A 201 8.45 5.09 -16.85
CA HIS A 201 8.25 5.29 -15.41
C HIS A 201 6.85 5.81 -15.08
N TYR A 202 6.32 6.71 -15.88
CA TYR A 202 5.00 7.33 -15.72
C TYR A 202 3.93 6.71 -16.65
N ASN A 203 3.98 5.41 -16.90
CA ASN A 203 2.93 4.75 -17.66
C ASN A 203 1.57 4.93 -16.98
N SER A 204 0.54 5.33 -17.72
CA SER A 204 -0.79 5.65 -17.18
C SER A 204 -1.51 4.47 -16.52
N SER A 205 -1.14 3.24 -16.87
CA SER A 205 -1.69 2.03 -16.24
C SER A 205 -1.35 1.92 -14.75
N ARG A 206 -0.33 2.65 -14.26
CA ARG A 206 0.03 2.67 -12.83
C ARG A 206 -1.03 3.26 -11.90
N TYR A 207 -1.94 4.09 -12.42
CA TYR A 207 -2.90 4.85 -11.62
C TYR A 207 -4.14 4.02 -11.24
N HIS A 208 -3.91 2.82 -10.70
CA HIS A 208 -4.93 1.94 -10.12
C HIS A 208 -4.62 1.64 -8.66
N MET A 209 -5.65 1.30 -7.86
CA MET A 209 -5.49 0.88 -6.46
C MET A 209 -4.47 -0.25 -6.32
N LEU A 210 -4.53 -1.22 -7.25
CA LEU A 210 -3.53 -2.28 -7.42
C LEU A 210 -2.77 -2.03 -8.73
N ASN A 211 -1.52 -1.61 -8.62
CA ASN A 211 -0.67 -1.29 -9.76
C ASN A 211 0.24 -2.47 -10.11
N LEU A 212 -0.05 -3.15 -11.23
CA LEU A 212 0.80 -4.21 -11.76
C LEU A 212 1.91 -3.70 -12.69
N HIS A 213 1.90 -2.44 -13.12
CA HIS A 213 3.03 -1.87 -13.85
C HIS A 213 4.34 -2.00 -13.04
N ALA A 214 4.28 -1.76 -11.72
CA ALA A 214 5.41 -2.00 -10.83
C ALA A 214 5.85 -3.47 -10.79
N THR A 215 4.94 -4.43 -11.04
CA THR A 215 5.26 -5.85 -11.07
C THR A 215 6.15 -6.21 -12.26
N PHE A 216 5.93 -5.58 -13.40
CA PHE A 216 6.69 -5.83 -14.62
C PHE A 216 7.97 -5.01 -14.71
N THR A 217 8.03 -3.83 -14.09
CA THR A 217 9.17 -2.91 -14.19
C THR A 217 10.09 -2.93 -12.97
N LYS A 218 9.54 -3.13 -11.77
CA LYS A 218 10.29 -3.09 -10.48
C LYS A 218 10.32 -4.44 -9.73
N GLY A 219 9.55 -5.43 -10.17
CA GLY A 219 9.42 -6.71 -9.48
C GLY A 219 8.64 -6.63 -8.16
N THR A 220 7.77 -5.64 -7.99
CA THR A 220 6.92 -5.45 -6.81
C THR A 220 5.46 -5.30 -7.18
N ILE A 221 4.57 -5.74 -6.32
CA ILE A 221 3.12 -5.52 -6.42
C ILE A 221 2.83 -4.26 -5.61
N GLU A 222 2.34 -3.20 -6.25
CA GLU A 222 2.11 -1.92 -5.60
C GLU A 222 0.63 -1.69 -5.31
N PHE A 223 0.35 -1.33 -4.06
CA PHE A 223 -0.96 -0.88 -3.59
C PHE A 223 -0.92 0.63 -3.36
N ARG A 224 -1.65 1.40 -4.20
CA ARG A 224 -1.63 2.87 -4.22
C ARG A 224 -2.79 3.53 -3.52
N LEU A 225 -3.73 2.76 -3.00
CA LEU A 225 -5.01 3.26 -2.49
C LEU A 225 -4.92 3.96 -1.12
N PHE A 226 -3.84 3.77 -0.37
CA PHE A 226 -3.78 4.22 1.00
C PHE A 226 -3.50 5.72 1.15
N GLN A 227 -3.96 6.25 2.26
CA GLN A 227 -3.77 7.62 2.70
C GLN A 227 -3.91 7.67 4.22
N PHE A 228 -3.32 8.67 4.84
CA PHE A 228 -3.69 9.01 6.21
C PHE A 228 -4.92 9.92 6.18
N ALA A 229 -5.82 9.75 7.15
CA ALA A 229 -6.98 10.63 7.25
C ALA A 229 -6.55 12.06 7.57
N ASP A 230 -7.19 13.05 6.91
CA ASP A 230 -7.06 14.44 7.32
C ASP A 230 -7.58 14.59 8.75
N PRO A 231 -6.93 15.43 9.57
CA PRO A 231 -7.41 15.67 10.92
C PRO A 231 -8.77 16.39 10.88
N ALA A 232 -9.78 15.80 11.52
CA ALA A 232 -11.13 16.34 11.57
C ALA A 232 -11.21 17.70 12.31
N ASP A 233 -10.21 18.01 13.14
CA ASP A 233 -10.18 19.18 14.03
C ASP A 233 -8.86 19.98 13.97
N GLY A 234 -8.00 19.70 13.00
CA GLY A 234 -6.68 20.31 12.88
C GLY A 234 -5.64 19.87 13.92
N LYS A 235 -6.01 19.02 14.88
CA LYS A 235 -5.12 18.61 15.98
C LYS A 235 -4.19 17.45 15.64
N ARG A 236 -4.46 16.68 14.57
CA ARG A 236 -3.63 15.57 14.12
C ARG A 236 -2.91 15.94 12.82
N ASN A 237 -1.72 15.43 12.62
CA ASN A 237 -0.91 15.73 11.45
C ASN A 237 -1.12 14.75 10.28
N GLY A 238 -2.13 13.88 10.36
CA GLY A 238 -2.41 12.86 9.36
C GLY A 238 -1.53 11.62 9.49
N LEU A 239 -0.23 11.78 9.69
CA LEU A 239 0.71 10.66 9.87
C LEU A 239 0.33 9.78 11.06
N HIS A 240 -0.03 8.51 10.81
CA HIS A 240 -0.54 7.60 11.84
C HIS A 240 0.13 6.23 11.78
N ALA A 241 0.97 5.95 12.78
CA ALA A 241 1.77 4.73 12.86
C ALA A 241 0.93 3.43 12.86
N GLY A 242 -0.23 3.43 13.52
CA GLY A 242 -1.14 2.29 13.54
C GLY A 242 -1.78 2.02 12.18
N GLU A 243 -2.16 3.06 11.43
CA GLU A 243 -2.68 2.92 10.06
C GLU A 243 -1.62 2.31 9.15
N MET A 244 -0.37 2.77 9.23
CA MET A 244 0.72 2.20 8.45
C MET A 244 0.89 0.69 8.69
N LYS A 245 0.94 0.26 9.97
CA LYS A 245 1.00 -1.18 10.31
C LYS A 245 -0.19 -1.93 9.72
N ALA A 246 -1.40 -1.40 9.88
CA ALA A 246 -2.61 -2.03 9.37
C ALA A 246 -2.62 -2.17 7.84
N TYR A 247 -2.18 -1.14 7.12
CA TYR A 247 -2.12 -1.15 5.66
C TYR A 247 -1.08 -2.15 5.13
N ILE A 248 0.10 -2.20 5.75
CA ILE A 248 1.13 -3.18 5.40
C ILE A 248 0.61 -4.60 5.66
N GLN A 249 0.04 -4.86 6.83
CA GLN A 249 -0.52 -6.17 7.16
C GLN A 249 -1.61 -6.59 6.17
N LEU A 250 -2.49 -5.67 5.75
CA LEU A 250 -3.53 -5.94 4.77
C LEU A 250 -2.92 -6.35 3.41
N CYS A 251 -1.94 -5.61 2.89
CA CYS A 251 -1.28 -5.92 1.62
C CYS A 251 -0.58 -7.29 1.66
N LEU A 252 0.18 -7.56 2.72
CA LEU A 252 0.86 -8.85 2.92
C LEU A 252 -0.12 -10.02 2.98
N ALA A 253 -1.22 -9.85 3.72
CA ALA A 253 -2.23 -10.89 3.90
C ALA A 253 -3.02 -11.16 2.60
N MET A 254 -3.36 -10.12 1.83
CA MET A 254 -3.99 -10.28 0.51
C MET A 254 -3.07 -11.01 -0.47
N SER A 255 -1.80 -10.62 -0.52
CA SER A 255 -0.76 -11.29 -1.32
C SER A 255 -0.64 -12.77 -0.94
N GLN A 256 -0.54 -13.07 0.37
CA GLN A 256 -0.44 -14.46 0.84
C GLN A 256 -1.71 -15.27 0.55
N LEU A 257 -2.91 -14.71 0.78
CA LEU A 257 -4.17 -15.38 0.46
C LEU A 257 -4.25 -15.74 -1.03
N ALA A 258 -3.81 -14.83 -1.92
CA ALA A 258 -3.81 -15.05 -3.36
C ALA A 258 -2.94 -16.23 -3.80
N LYS A 259 -1.84 -16.49 -3.07
CA LYS A 259 -0.97 -17.67 -3.30
C LYS A 259 -1.62 -18.96 -2.82
N MET A 260 -2.37 -18.93 -1.74
CA MET A 260 -2.95 -20.11 -1.09
C MET A 260 -4.25 -20.59 -1.73
N VAL A 261 -5.04 -19.70 -2.31
CA VAL A 261 -6.33 -20.10 -2.90
C VAL A 261 -6.16 -20.69 -4.29
N ARG A 262 -6.93 -21.74 -4.60
CA ARG A 262 -6.96 -22.33 -5.95
C ARG A 262 -7.46 -21.31 -6.97
N THR A 263 -8.52 -20.58 -6.63
CA THR A 263 -9.16 -19.54 -7.44
C THR A 263 -9.78 -18.49 -6.53
N ALA A 264 -9.86 -17.24 -7.01
CA ALA A 264 -10.59 -16.16 -6.36
C ALA A 264 -11.66 -15.60 -7.31
N SER A 265 -12.81 -15.23 -6.78
CA SER A 265 -13.88 -14.55 -7.52
C SER A 265 -13.63 -13.03 -7.48
N PRO A 266 -13.83 -12.32 -8.61
CA PRO A 266 -13.79 -10.86 -8.62
C PRO A 266 -15.10 -10.20 -8.16
N LYS A 267 -16.16 -10.99 -7.91
CA LYS A 267 -17.49 -10.46 -7.57
C LYS A 267 -17.51 -10.02 -6.10
N PRO A 268 -17.90 -8.77 -5.79
CA PRO A 268 -18.14 -8.31 -4.44
C PRO A 268 -19.20 -9.17 -3.73
N GLN A 269 -19.01 -9.37 -2.44
CA GLN A 269 -20.01 -10.01 -1.62
C GLN A 269 -21.20 -9.05 -1.40
N GLN A 270 -22.41 -9.48 -1.75
CA GLN A 270 -23.62 -8.74 -1.42
C GLN A 270 -23.92 -8.91 0.08
N THR A 271 -24.10 -7.80 0.77
CA THR A 271 -24.38 -7.82 2.23
C THR A 271 -25.07 -6.52 2.67
N ASP A 272 -25.95 -6.63 3.63
CA ASP A 272 -26.58 -5.51 4.32
C ASP A 272 -25.80 -5.11 5.59
N ASN A 273 -24.71 -5.81 5.90
CA ASN A 273 -23.87 -5.57 7.06
C ASN A 273 -22.38 -5.61 6.67
N ASP A 274 -21.90 -4.47 6.17
CA ASP A 274 -20.53 -4.30 5.72
C ASP A 274 -19.50 -4.61 6.80
N LYS A 275 -19.77 -4.24 8.05
CA LYS A 275 -18.87 -4.47 9.17
C LYS A 275 -18.69 -5.95 9.49
N TYR A 276 -19.78 -6.73 9.46
CA TYR A 276 -19.72 -8.17 9.63
C TYR A 276 -18.98 -8.84 8.46
N ALA A 277 -19.28 -8.43 7.22
CA ALA A 277 -18.61 -8.96 6.03
C ALA A 277 -17.09 -8.69 6.08
N MET A 278 -16.67 -7.46 6.45
CA MET A 278 -15.26 -7.12 6.65
C MET A 278 -14.62 -7.99 7.72
N ARG A 279 -15.28 -8.17 8.88
CA ARG A 279 -14.77 -9.04 9.94
C ARG A 279 -14.56 -10.49 9.46
N CYS A 280 -15.53 -11.04 8.73
CA CYS A 280 -15.41 -12.39 8.17
C CYS A 280 -14.26 -12.51 7.18
N TRP A 281 -14.07 -11.49 6.34
CA TRP A 281 -12.95 -11.45 5.41
C TRP A 281 -11.60 -11.36 6.14
N MET A 282 -11.50 -10.54 7.19
CA MET A 282 -10.28 -10.45 8.01
C MET A 282 -9.89 -11.78 8.65
N LEU A 283 -10.85 -12.62 9.05
CA LEU A 283 -10.55 -13.98 9.53
C LEU A 283 -9.91 -14.84 8.43
N ARG A 284 -10.39 -14.71 7.18
CA ARG A 284 -9.80 -15.41 6.02
C ARG A 284 -8.39 -14.90 5.68
N LEU A 285 -8.11 -13.62 5.97
CA LEU A 285 -6.77 -13.03 5.84
C LEU A 285 -5.81 -13.49 6.95
N GLY A 286 -6.31 -14.19 7.98
CA GLY A 286 -5.51 -14.65 9.11
C GLY A 286 -5.38 -13.63 10.26
N PHE A 287 -6.18 -12.56 10.29
CA PHE A 287 -6.11 -11.54 11.33
C PHE A 287 -6.73 -12.00 12.65
N ILE A 288 -6.08 -12.96 13.29
CA ILE A 288 -6.49 -13.60 14.55
C ILE A 288 -5.41 -13.37 15.61
N GLY A 289 -5.82 -13.07 16.84
CA GLY A 289 -4.92 -12.80 17.96
C GLY A 289 -4.55 -11.31 18.11
N ASP A 290 -3.76 -11.00 19.15
CA ASP A 290 -3.46 -9.64 19.60
C ASP A 290 -2.57 -8.88 18.61
N GLU A 291 -1.69 -9.58 17.91
CA GLU A 291 -0.82 -8.99 16.88
C GLU A 291 -1.60 -8.22 15.80
N PHE A 292 -2.81 -8.68 15.50
CA PHE A 292 -3.69 -8.08 14.49
C PHE A 292 -4.82 -7.23 15.08
N ALA A 293 -4.77 -6.88 16.37
CA ALA A 293 -5.80 -6.06 17.01
C ALA A 293 -5.92 -4.69 16.32
N THR A 294 -4.80 -4.03 16.04
CA THR A 294 -4.76 -2.72 15.39
C THR A 294 -5.36 -2.73 13.98
N VAL A 295 -5.04 -3.73 13.15
CA VAL A 295 -5.61 -3.79 11.80
C VAL A 295 -7.10 -4.07 11.83
N ARG A 296 -7.58 -4.91 12.76
CA ARG A 296 -9.02 -5.15 12.93
C ARG A 296 -9.75 -3.88 13.37
N GLU A 297 -9.20 -3.14 14.33
CA GLU A 297 -9.76 -1.86 14.77
C GLU A 297 -9.86 -0.87 13.61
N ILE A 298 -8.76 -0.65 12.90
CA ILE A 298 -8.66 0.34 11.82
C ILE A 298 -9.61 0.03 10.67
N LEU A 299 -9.69 -1.22 10.24
CA LEU A 299 -10.55 -1.62 9.13
C LEU A 299 -12.03 -1.67 9.50
N LEU A 300 -12.39 -1.78 10.80
CA LEU A 300 -13.78 -1.81 11.26
C LEU A 300 -14.31 -0.46 11.74
N ARG A 301 -13.46 0.48 12.12
CA ARG A 301 -13.87 1.73 12.80
C ARG A 301 -14.83 2.60 11.98
N ASN A 302 -14.67 2.60 10.64
CA ASN A 302 -15.47 3.39 9.72
C ASN A 302 -16.59 2.60 9.04
N MET A 303 -16.72 1.31 9.35
CA MET A 303 -17.73 0.44 8.75
C MET A 303 -19.05 0.54 9.51
N GLU A 304 -20.16 0.57 8.77
CA GLU A 304 -21.51 0.54 9.33
C GLU A 304 -21.93 -0.88 9.65
N GLY A 305 -22.82 -1.03 10.64
CA GLY A 305 -23.40 -2.32 11.05
C GLY A 305 -22.78 -2.89 12.32
N ASN A 306 -23.07 -4.15 12.58
CA ASN A 306 -22.63 -4.90 13.75
C ASN A 306 -21.53 -5.90 13.37
N ALA A 307 -20.43 -5.93 14.11
CA ALA A 307 -19.33 -6.87 13.85
C ALA A 307 -19.61 -8.28 14.36
N ALA A 308 -20.54 -8.46 15.34
CA ALA A 308 -20.79 -9.75 15.98
C ALA A 308 -21.85 -10.59 15.27
N TRP A 309 -22.88 -9.96 14.71
CA TRP A 309 -24.06 -10.62 14.16
C TRP A 309 -24.28 -10.28 12.69
N ARG A 310 -24.64 -11.30 11.89
CA ARG A 310 -24.92 -11.12 10.46
C ARG A 310 -26.19 -10.30 10.22
N ASN A 311 -27.23 -10.56 10.99
CA ASN A 311 -28.50 -9.84 10.92
C ASN A 311 -28.59 -8.88 12.12
N LYS A 312 -29.22 -7.71 11.88
CA LYS A 312 -29.53 -6.76 12.96
C LYS A 312 -30.62 -7.32 13.86
#